data_85552bd7c7c96903608c1038b9b7b480
#
_entry.id   85552bd7c7c96903608c1038b9b7b480
#
_cell.length_a   1.000
_cell.length_b   1.000
_cell.length_c   1.000
_cell.angle_alpha   90.00
_cell.angle_beta   90.00
_cell.angle_gamma   90.00
#
_symmetry.space_group_name_H-M   'P 1'
#
loop_
_entity.id
_entity.type
_entity.pdbx_description
1 polymer ?
#
loop_
_entity_poly.entity_id
_entity_poly.type
_entity_poly.pdbx_seq_one_letter_code
_entity_poly.pdbx_strand_id
1 'polypeptide(L)'
;YQNFSPAYFSQVMDRYKKKANEVRKMMPQERVEAIPHLTDLEIIDYSYQEYKVLENRTFDRLFNPLSVFTKLNSLGIKVWTKEDGAVAKKKLMEIITFKASKMDFATAKQYRDEWTEQWLKNQARAVAVALFFEDQIKIGKVSFS
;
A
#
# COMPACT_ATOMS: atom_id res chain seq x y z
N TYR A 1 30.65 -5.26 7.90
CA TYR A 1 31.03 -5.86 7.05
C TYR A 1 31.56 -5.20 5.77
N GLN A 2 32.74 -5.58 5.51
CA GLN A 2 33.54 -4.96 4.47
C GLN A 2 32.95 -5.06 3.07
N ASN A 3 32.00 -5.97 2.88
CA ASN A 3 31.42 -6.22 1.59
C ASN A 3 30.38 -5.19 1.19
N PHE A 4 30.02 -4.29 2.10
CA PHE A 4 29.12 -3.19 1.79
C PHE A 4 29.84 -1.88 1.62
N SER A 5 31.02 -1.92 1.02
CA SER A 5 31.66 -0.71 0.57
C SER A 5 30.81 -0.02 -0.50
N PRO A 6 30.88 1.31 -0.63
CA PRO A 6 30.16 2.01 -1.70
C PRO A 6 30.47 1.48 -3.10
N ALA A 7 31.71 1.06 -3.33
CA ALA A 7 32.12 0.48 -4.61
C ALA A 7 31.41 -0.82 -4.92
N TYR A 8 31.27 -1.69 -3.92
CA TYR A 8 30.54 -2.94 -4.08
C TYR A 8 29.06 -2.70 -4.41
N PHE A 9 28.44 -1.80 -3.67
CA PHE A 9 27.05 -1.44 -3.90
C PHE A 9 26.84 -0.88 -5.31
N SER A 10 27.70 0.00 -5.76
CA SER A 10 27.66 0.54 -7.12
C SER A 10 27.75 -0.54 -8.19
N GLN A 11 28.64 -1.52 -8.00
CA GLN A 11 28.79 -2.63 -8.94
C GLN A 11 27.52 -3.46 -9.04
N VAL A 12 26.86 -3.74 -7.93
CA VAL A 12 25.61 -4.50 -7.92
C VAL A 12 24.52 -3.72 -8.65
N MET A 13 24.40 -2.43 -8.39
CA MET A 13 23.40 -1.58 -9.05
C MET A 13 23.67 -1.44 -10.55
N ASP A 14 24.94 -1.31 -10.94
CA ASP A 14 25.32 -1.21 -12.35
C ASP A 14 24.99 -2.49 -13.12
N ARG A 15 25.24 -3.64 -12.52
CA ARG A 15 24.84 -4.93 -13.12
C ARG A 15 23.34 -5.01 -13.32
N TYR A 16 22.58 -4.58 -12.33
CA TYR A 16 21.14 -4.60 -12.41
C TYR A 16 20.62 -3.69 -13.52
N LYS A 17 21.14 -2.47 -13.60
CA LYS A 17 20.76 -1.51 -14.64
C LYS A 17 21.16 -2.01 -16.04
N LYS A 18 22.35 -2.59 -16.16
CA LYS A 18 22.82 -3.13 -17.42
C LYS A 18 21.92 -4.26 -17.92
N LYS A 19 21.53 -5.16 -17.04
CA LYS A 19 20.62 -6.25 -17.36
C LYS A 19 19.25 -5.72 -17.79
N ALA A 20 18.74 -4.72 -17.11
CA ALA A 20 17.46 -4.10 -17.47
C ALA A 20 17.54 -3.44 -18.83
N ASN A 21 18.66 -2.77 -19.16
CA ASN A 21 18.86 -2.15 -20.46
C ASN A 21 19.00 -3.17 -21.58
N GLU A 22 19.68 -4.29 -21.34
CA GLU A 22 19.77 -5.39 -22.30
C GLU A 22 18.41 -5.97 -22.60
N VAL A 23 17.58 -6.17 -21.60
CA VAL A 23 16.22 -6.66 -21.77
C VAL A 23 15.41 -5.69 -22.61
N ARG A 24 15.55 -4.38 -22.38
CA ARG A 24 14.87 -3.36 -23.21
C ARG A 24 15.30 -3.40 -24.67
N LYS A 25 16.58 -3.63 -24.93
CA LYS A 25 17.09 -3.73 -26.31
C LYS A 25 16.59 -4.96 -27.04
N MET A 26 16.40 -6.05 -26.32
CA MET A 26 15.96 -7.32 -26.87
C MET A 26 14.45 -7.41 -27.07
N MET A 27 13.69 -6.50 -26.49
CA MET A 27 12.24 -6.55 -26.51
C MET A 27 11.63 -5.50 -27.42
N PRO A 28 10.50 -5.82 -28.08
CA PRO A 28 9.75 -4.82 -28.82
C PRO A 28 9.39 -3.63 -27.95
N GLN A 29 9.35 -2.47 -28.55
CA GLN A 29 9.07 -1.24 -27.86
C GLN A 29 7.71 -1.21 -27.17
N GLU A 30 6.74 -1.88 -27.74
CA GLU A 30 5.40 -2.00 -27.18
C GLU A 30 5.40 -2.60 -25.78
N ARG A 31 6.35 -3.46 -25.46
CA ARG A 31 6.45 -4.04 -24.14
C ARG A 31 6.92 -3.03 -23.09
N VAL A 32 7.80 -2.12 -23.48
CA VAL A 32 8.23 -1.02 -22.60
C VAL A 32 7.06 -0.09 -22.31
N GLU A 33 6.21 0.14 -23.30
CA GLU A 33 5.03 0.96 -23.16
C GLU A 33 3.96 0.29 -22.32
N ALA A 34 3.85 -1.03 -22.37
CA ALA A 34 2.84 -1.78 -21.64
C ALA A 34 3.08 -1.84 -20.14
N ILE A 35 4.34 -1.78 -19.69
CA ILE A 35 4.70 -1.92 -18.28
C ILE A 35 4.04 -0.87 -17.38
N PRO A 36 4.00 0.43 -17.72
CA PRO A 36 3.39 1.43 -16.84
C PRO A 36 1.87 1.55 -16.97
N HIS A 37 1.24 0.81 -17.88
CA HIS A 37 -0.18 1.00 -18.18
C HIS A 37 -1.09 -0.04 -17.55
N LEU A 38 -0.99 -0.18 -16.24
CA LEU A 38 -2.00 -0.95 -15.49
C LEU A 38 -3.29 -0.16 -15.45
N THR A 39 -4.40 -0.83 -15.70
CA THR A 39 -5.71 -0.21 -15.53
C THR A 39 -5.98 0.01 -14.05
N ASP A 40 -6.93 0.90 -13.73
CA ASP A 40 -7.31 1.15 -12.35
C ASP A 40 -7.80 -0.13 -11.67
N LEU A 41 -8.55 -0.93 -12.40
CA LEU A 41 -9.07 -2.20 -11.89
C LEU A 41 -7.93 -3.19 -11.58
N GLU A 42 -6.91 -3.23 -12.44
CA GLU A 42 -5.74 -4.08 -12.21
C GLU A 42 -4.93 -3.64 -10.99
N ILE A 43 -4.83 -2.34 -10.76
CA ILE A 43 -4.15 -1.80 -9.57
C ILE A 43 -4.91 -2.18 -8.31
N ILE A 44 -6.24 -2.05 -8.33
CA ILE A 44 -7.08 -2.46 -7.20
C ILE A 44 -6.90 -3.96 -6.94
N ASP A 45 -6.96 -4.76 -7.99
CA ASP A 45 -6.82 -6.21 -7.86
C ASP A 45 -5.45 -6.60 -7.33
N TYR A 46 -4.38 -5.97 -7.80
CA TYR A 46 -3.05 -6.21 -7.30
C TYR A 46 -2.96 -5.94 -5.80
N SER A 47 -3.48 -4.81 -5.37
CA SER A 47 -3.51 -4.45 -3.95
C SER A 47 -4.31 -5.46 -3.13
N TYR A 48 -5.45 -5.90 -3.65
CA TYR A 48 -6.30 -6.88 -3.00
C TYR A 48 -5.61 -8.24 -2.85
N GLN A 49 -4.98 -8.73 -3.92
CA GLN A 49 -4.29 -10.02 -3.89
C GLN A 49 -3.10 -10.01 -2.93
N GLU A 50 -2.33 -8.93 -2.93
CA GLU A 50 -1.21 -8.79 -2.00
C GLU A 50 -1.69 -8.75 -0.55
N TYR A 51 -2.76 -8.04 -0.27
CA TYR A 51 -3.34 -7.95 1.06
C TYR A 51 -3.89 -9.31 1.52
N LYS A 52 -4.55 -10.01 0.63
CA LYS A 52 -5.21 -11.29 0.89
C LYS A 52 -4.25 -12.38 1.33
N VAL A 53 -3.03 -12.38 0.80
CA VAL A 53 -2.02 -13.41 1.11
C VAL A 53 -1.17 -13.10 2.34
N LEU A 54 -1.35 -11.94 2.95
CA LEU A 54 -0.61 -11.60 4.17
C LEU A 54 -1.06 -12.46 5.34
N GLU A 55 -0.09 -12.95 6.12
CA GLU A 55 -0.39 -13.66 7.36
C GLU A 55 -1.06 -12.76 8.39
N ASN A 56 -0.48 -11.56 8.57
CA ASN A 56 -1.02 -10.54 9.47
C ASN A 56 -1.49 -9.37 8.62
N ARG A 57 -2.76 -9.38 8.29
CA ARG A 57 -3.34 -8.31 7.48
C ARG A 57 -3.54 -7.06 8.30
N THR A 58 -2.75 -6.04 7.97
CA THR A 58 -2.85 -4.73 8.59
C THR A 58 -2.94 -3.66 7.50
N PHE A 59 -3.58 -2.54 7.84
CA PHE A 59 -3.81 -1.48 6.86
C PHE A 59 -2.51 -0.85 6.35
N ASP A 60 -1.45 -0.87 7.15
CA ASP A 60 -0.16 -0.28 6.79
C ASP A 60 0.63 -1.12 5.79
N ARG A 61 0.18 -2.34 5.51
CA ARG A 61 0.80 -3.23 4.52
C ARG A 61 0.08 -3.21 3.17
N LEU A 62 -0.91 -2.36 3.02
CA LEU A 62 -1.63 -2.21 1.76
C LEU A 62 -0.73 -1.59 0.69
N PHE A 63 -0.80 -2.13 -0.50
CA PHE A 63 -0.15 -1.54 -1.66
C PHE A 63 -0.97 -0.34 -2.14
N ASN A 64 -0.35 0.85 -2.11
CA ASN A 64 -0.91 2.08 -2.66
C ASN A 64 -2.36 2.38 -2.22
N PRO A 65 -2.63 2.38 -0.90
CA PRO A 65 -4.01 2.43 -0.41
C PRO A 65 -4.76 3.72 -0.77
N LEU A 66 -4.09 4.86 -0.83
CA LEU A 66 -4.75 6.12 -1.16
C LEU A 66 -5.22 6.14 -2.60
N SER A 67 -4.41 5.62 -3.52
CA SER A 67 -4.80 5.48 -4.92
C SER A 67 -5.95 4.49 -5.07
N VAL A 68 -5.89 3.36 -4.38
CA VAL A 68 -6.95 2.35 -4.38
C VAL A 68 -8.25 2.93 -3.85
N PHE A 69 -8.18 3.70 -2.77
CA PHE A 69 -9.34 4.38 -2.19
C PHE A 69 -10.05 5.25 -3.23
N THR A 70 -9.28 6.08 -3.93
CA THR A 70 -9.81 6.97 -4.97
C THR A 70 -10.37 6.19 -6.16
N LYS A 71 -9.67 5.16 -6.60
CA LYS A 71 -10.06 4.34 -7.75
C LYS A 71 -11.32 3.53 -7.48
N LEU A 72 -11.47 2.98 -6.28
CA LEU A 72 -12.69 2.27 -5.89
C LEU A 72 -13.91 3.17 -6.02
N ASN A 73 -13.79 4.42 -5.59
CA ASN A 73 -14.87 5.38 -5.69
C ASN A 73 -15.14 5.78 -7.15
N SER A 74 -14.11 6.10 -7.91
CA SER A 74 -14.28 6.57 -9.28
C SER A 74 -14.83 5.51 -10.22
N LEU A 75 -14.55 4.23 -9.96
CA LEU A 75 -15.08 3.11 -10.74
C LEU A 75 -16.46 2.66 -10.24
N GLY A 76 -16.97 3.26 -9.18
CA GLY A 76 -18.25 2.87 -8.61
C GLY A 76 -18.27 1.53 -7.89
N ILE A 77 -17.10 0.94 -7.63
CA ILE A 77 -16.99 -0.33 -6.91
C ILE A 77 -17.35 -0.14 -5.44
N LYS A 78 -16.89 0.96 -4.87
CA LYS A 78 -17.21 1.34 -3.49
C LYS A 78 -17.40 2.84 -3.41
N VAL A 79 -18.58 3.25 -2.97
CA VAL A 79 -18.88 4.66 -2.69
C VAL A 79 -18.64 4.90 -1.20
N TRP A 80 -17.70 5.78 -0.89
CA TRP A 80 -17.35 6.07 0.50
C TRP A 80 -18.34 7.03 1.11
N THR A 81 -18.92 6.64 2.25
CA THR A 81 -19.88 7.45 2.98
C THR A 81 -19.23 8.09 4.20
N LYS A 82 -19.93 9.03 4.83
CA LYS A 82 -19.47 9.60 6.11
C LYS A 82 -19.37 8.55 7.19
N GLU A 83 -20.26 7.57 7.16
CA GLU A 83 -20.27 6.45 8.11
C GLU A 83 -19.03 5.59 7.92
N ASP A 84 -18.65 5.29 6.67
CA ASP A 84 -17.42 4.58 6.37
C ASP A 84 -16.21 5.32 6.93
N GLY A 85 -16.17 6.63 6.75
CA GLY A 85 -15.09 7.46 7.27
C GLY A 85 -15.04 7.46 8.80
N ALA A 86 -16.20 7.51 9.46
CA ALA A 86 -16.28 7.49 10.91
C ALA A 86 -15.80 6.14 11.47
N VAL A 87 -16.22 5.04 10.86
CA VAL A 87 -15.80 3.69 11.26
C VAL A 87 -14.29 3.52 11.06
N ALA A 88 -13.76 3.95 9.93
CA ALA A 88 -12.35 3.87 9.63
C ALA A 88 -11.52 4.69 10.62
N LYS A 89 -11.96 5.90 10.92
CA LYS A 89 -11.28 6.79 11.90
C LYS A 89 -11.27 6.17 13.28
N LYS A 90 -12.40 5.65 13.73
CA LYS A 90 -12.50 4.98 15.02
C LYS A 90 -11.54 3.80 15.12
N LYS A 91 -11.52 2.96 14.08
CA LYS A 91 -10.63 1.80 14.01
C LYS A 91 -9.17 2.23 14.00
N LEU A 92 -8.84 3.27 13.24
CA LEU A 92 -7.50 3.83 13.21
C LEU A 92 -7.06 4.29 14.60
N MET A 93 -7.90 5.06 15.29
CA MET A 93 -7.57 5.57 16.63
C MET A 93 -7.35 4.42 17.62
N GLU A 94 -8.12 3.36 17.53
CA GLU A 94 -7.91 2.17 18.35
C GLU A 94 -6.53 1.54 18.07
N ILE A 95 -6.19 1.38 16.80
CA ILE A 95 -4.94 0.76 16.38
C ILE A 95 -3.73 1.59 16.82
N ILE A 96 -3.72 2.88 16.51
CA ILE A 96 -2.56 3.73 16.80
C ILE A 96 -2.40 4.02 18.28
N THR A 97 -3.50 4.12 19.01
CA THR A 97 -3.47 4.28 20.47
C THR A 97 -2.88 3.02 21.13
N PHE A 98 -3.32 1.85 20.68
CA PHE A 98 -2.77 0.59 21.16
C PHE A 98 -1.29 0.48 20.86
N LYS A 99 -0.89 0.83 19.64
CA LYS A 99 0.51 0.81 19.22
C LYS A 99 1.36 1.76 20.08
N ALA A 100 0.87 2.96 20.32
CA ALA A 100 1.55 3.94 21.17
C ALA A 100 1.70 3.44 22.60
N SER A 101 0.71 2.70 23.12
CA SER A 101 0.74 2.16 24.48
C SER A 101 1.82 1.11 24.70
N LYS A 102 2.34 0.52 23.63
CA LYS A 102 3.42 -0.47 23.67
C LYS A 102 4.81 0.16 23.53
N MET A 103 4.88 1.45 23.28
CA MET A 103 6.12 2.18 23.12
C MET A 103 6.56 2.79 24.46
N ASP A 104 7.86 3.11 24.57
CA ASP A 104 8.35 3.90 25.70
C ASP A 104 7.82 5.34 25.58
N PHE A 105 7.98 6.12 26.64
CA PHE A 105 7.40 7.47 26.71
C PHE A 105 7.91 8.37 25.57
N ALA A 106 9.21 8.39 25.33
CA ALA A 106 9.80 9.28 24.33
C ALA A 106 9.37 8.88 22.92
N THR A 107 9.40 7.58 22.61
CA THR A 107 8.98 7.07 21.30
C THR A 107 7.50 7.29 21.07
N ALA A 108 6.68 7.05 22.07
CA ALA A 108 5.23 7.27 21.99
C ALA A 108 4.91 8.74 21.74
N LYS A 109 5.65 9.65 22.36
CA LYS A 109 5.48 11.09 22.15
C LYS A 109 5.81 11.47 20.70
N GLN A 110 6.93 10.98 20.18
CA GLN A 110 7.30 11.23 18.79
C GLN A 110 6.25 10.68 17.83
N TYR A 111 5.75 9.50 18.10
CA TYR A 111 4.72 8.88 17.28
C TYR A 111 3.44 9.70 17.27
N ARG A 112 2.99 10.17 18.44
CA ARG A 112 1.81 11.02 18.54
C ARG A 112 2.00 12.38 17.86
N ASP A 113 3.21 12.92 17.86
CA ASP A 113 3.52 14.18 17.19
C ASP A 113 3.36 14.06 15.66
N GLU A 114 3.44 12.85 15.11
CA GLU A 114 3.18 12.58 13.69
C GLU A 114 1.69 12.61 13.34
N TRP A 115 0.81 12.58 14.34
CA TRP A 115 -0.64 12.50 14.12
C TRP A 115 -1.22 13.86 13.74
N THR A 116 -0.77 14.40 12.63
CA THR A 116 -1.37 15.62 12.06
C THR A 116 -2.74 15.28 11.46
N GLU A 117 -3.56 16.29 11.24
CA GLU A 117 -4.87 16.10 10.63
C GLU A 117 -4.75 15.39 9.27
N GLN A 118 -3.79 15.80 8.44
CA GLN A 118 -3.59 15.18 7.13
C GLN A 118 -3.11 13.74 7.25
N TRP A 119 -2.19 13.47 8.18
CA TRP A 119 -1.70 12.12 8.42
C TRP A 119 -2.84 11.20 8.86
N LEU A 120 -3.64 11.64 9.84
CA LEU A 120 -4.78 10.87 10.32
C LEU A 120 -5.78 10.59 9.20
N LYS A 121 -6.04 11.58 8.37
CA LYS A 121 -6.95 11.44 7.24
C LYS A 121 -6.45 10.42 6.23
N ASN A 122 -5.17 10.46 5.90
CA ASN A 122 -4.57 9.50 4.96
C ASN A 122 -4.58 8.09 5.53
N GLN A 123 -4.24 7.93 6.81
CA GLN A 123 -4.26 6.63 7.46
C GLN A 123 -5.69 6.08 7.58
N ALA A 124 -6.67 6.93 7.84
CA ALA A 124 -8.07 6.52 7.90
C ALA A 124 -8.56 6.00 6.54
N ARG A 125 -8.12 6.60 5.45
CA ARG A 125 -8.43 6.10 4.11
C ARG A 125 -7.83 4.71 3.87
N ALA A 126 -6.60 4.49 4.33
CA ALA A 126 -5.98 3.17 4.25
C ALA A 126 -6.74 2.14 5.08
N VAL A 127 -7.18 2.51 6.29
CA VAL A 127 -8.00 1.63 7.12
C VAL A 127 -9.32 1.31 6.43
N ALA A 128 -9.95 2.29 5.79
CA ALA A 128 -11.20 2.08 5.06
C ALA A 128 -11.03 1.05 3.94
N VAL A 129 -9.93 1.13 3.17
CA VAL A 129 -9.62 0.16 2.13
C VAL A 129 -9.39 -1.24 2.73
N ALA A 130 -8.67 -1.31 3.84
CA ALA A 130 -8.43 -2.58 4.53
C ALA A 130 -9.73 -3.22 4.99
N LEU A 131 -10.63 -2.46 5.57
CA LEU A 131 -11.94 -2.94 6.01
C LEU A 131 -12.77 -3.44 4.83
N PHE A 132 -12.75 -2.71 3.72
CA PHE A 132 -13.44 -3.13 2.50
C PHE A 132 -12.86 -4.45 1.97
N PHE A 133 -11.55 -4.59 1.92
CA PHE A 133 -10.91 -5.82 1.48
C PHE A 133 -11.23 -7.00 2.41
N GLU A 134 -11.26 -6.77 3.71
CA GLU A 134 -11.65 -7.82 4.66
C GLU A 134 -13.08 -8.30 4.39
N ASP A 135 -13.99 -7.40 4.09
CA ASP A 135 -15.37 -7.76 3.72
C ASP A 135 -15.39 -8.59 2.44
N GLN A 136 -14.59 -8.20 1.44
CA GLN A 136 -14.51 -8.94 0.18
C GLN A 136 -13.93 -10.34 0.39
N ILE A 137 -12.95 -10.49 1.26
CA ILE A 137 -12.38 -11.79 1.60
C ILE A 137 -13.44 -12.66 2.28
N LYS A 138 -14.21 -12.11 3.18
CA LYS A 138 -15.28 -12.83 3.89
C LYS A 138 -16.34 -13.39 2.94
N ILE A 139 -16.70 -12.64 1.91
CA ILE A 139 -17.68 -13.10 0.92
C ILE A 139 -17.09 -13.98 -0.16
N GLY A 140 -15.79 -14.25 -0.08
CA GLY A 140 -15.09 -15.15 -1.00
C GLY A 140 -14.79 -14.55 -2.37
N LYS A 141 -14.67 -13.23 -2.47
CA LYS A 141 -14.33 -12.60 -3.75
C LYS A 141 -12.91 -12.99 -4.17
N VAL A 142 -12.79 -13.49 -5.40
CA VAL A 142 -11.52 -13.99 -5.91
C VAL A 142 -10.68 -12.85 -6.48
N SER A 143 -11.29 -11.96 -7.25
CA SER A 143 -10.55 -10.90 -7.94
C SER A 143 -11.46 -9.74 -8.30
N PHE A 144 -10.85 -8.59 -8.64
CA PHE A 144 -11.52 -7.40 -9.14
C PHE A 144 -11.36 -7.21 -10.65
N SER A 145 -10.53 -8.02 -11.26
CA SER A 145 -10.30 -7.96 -12.70
C SER A 145 -10.86 -9.16 -13.45
#